data_eca47158904b3cdd32630d007ea6cfaf
#
_entry.id   eca47158904b3cdd32630d007ea6cfaf
#
_cell.length_a   1.000
_cell.length_b   1.000
_cell.length_c   1.000
_cell.angle_alpha   90.00
_cell.angle_beta   90.00
_cell.angle_gamma   90.00
#
_symmetry.space_group_name_H-M   'P 1'
#
loop_
_entity.id
_entity.type
_entity.pdbx_description
1 polymer ?
#
loop_
_entity_poly.entity_id
_entity_poly.type
_entity_poly.pdbx_seq_one_letter_code
_entity_poly.pdbx_strand_id
1 'polypeptide(L)'
;MVGSAAGVSKLQMAKEIERKFLVRGDFLPDVQSSTYIEQGYIGRGDGLTFRVRTRDERGYLTIKGRSDAAGLSREEWEYEIPLAEARDLLRFSPGKIEKRRHLAPIGTHTFEVDCFYGQNEGLVMAEVELASEEEEFIRPAWLGEEVTGDVRYYNSQLLKNPYTKWRE
;
A
#
# COMPACT_ATOMS: atom_id res chain seq x y z
N MET A 1 22.76 24.68 -21.77
CA MET A 1 22.44 24.52 -20.36
C MET A 1 21.26 23.60 -20.26
N VAL A 2 21.55 22.39 -19.92
CA VAL A 2 20.50 21.46 -19.58
C VAL A 2 20.00 21.90 -18.23
N GLY A 3 18.85 22.54 -18.20
CA GLY A 3 18.13 22.67 -16.98
C GLY A 3 18.06 21.27 -16.40
N SER A 4 18.68 21.09 -15.27
CA SER A 4 18.44 19.95 -14.43
C SER A 4 16.93 19.77 -14.45
N ALA A 5 16.47 18.74 -15.07
CA ALA A 5 15.26 18.15 -14.68
C ALA A 5 15.47 17.75 -13.21
N ALA A 6 15.27 18.71 -12.34
CA ALA A 6 14.94 18.45 -10.95
C ALA A 6 13.64 17.71 -11.03
N GLY A 7 13.82 16.72 -11.76
CA GLY A 7 12.79 15.95 -12.16
C GLY A 7 12.48 15.03 -11.05
N VAL A 8 11.40 14.72 -10.99
CA VAL A 8 10.76 13.56 -10.52
C VAL A 8 11.80 12.62 -9.95
N SER A 9 12.06 12.79 -8.67
CA SER A 9 12.95 11.93 -7.94
C SER A 9 12.34 10.53 -7.98
N LYS A 10 12.96 9.66 -8.73
CA LYS A 10 12.65 8.26 -8.71
C LYS A 10 13.05 7.74 -7.33
N LEU A 11 12.07 7.60 -6.45
CA LEU A 11 12.31 7.20 -5.09
C LEU A 11 12.82 5.76 -4.99
N GLN A 12 12.40 4.90 -5.91
CA GLN A 12 12.87 3.53 -5.92
C GLN A 12 12.66 2.87 -7.28
N MET A 13 13.69 2.19 -7.76
CA MET A 13 13.63 1.30 -8.92
C MET A 13 14.17 -0.07 -8.52
N ALA A 14 13.61 -0.62 -7.49
CA ALA A 14 13.97 -1.92 -7.01
C ALA A 14 12.73 -2.83 -7.01
N LYS A 15 12.99 -4.09 -7.04
CA LYS A 15 11.99 -5.09 -6.82
C LYS A 15 11.48 -4.93 -5.40
N GLU A 16 10.19 -4.66 -5.24
CA GLU A 16 9.54 -4.59 -3.95
C GLU A 16 9.21 -6.01 -3.49
N ILE A 17 9.65 -6.35 -2.28
CA ILE A 17 9.31 -7.61 -1.62
C ILE A 17 8.57 -7.26 -0.35
N GLU A 18 7.31 -7.64 -0.28
CA GLU A 18 6.50 -7.39 0.91
C GLU A 18 5.70 -8.62 1.31
N ARG A 19 5.48 -8.76 2.61
CA ARG A 19 4.60 -9.80 3.16
C ARG A 19 3.44 -9.14 3.88
N LYS A 20 2.29 -9.75 3.76
CA LYS A 20 1.02 -9.18 4.21
C LYS A 20 0.34 -10.12 5.19
N PHE A 21 -0.19 -9.54 6.28
CA PHE A 21 -0.78 -10.29 7.38
C PHE A 21 -2.08 -9.64 7.84
N LEU A 22 -2.97 -10.43 8.38
CA LEU A 22 -4.08 -9.90 9.18
C LEU A 22 -3.57 -9.51 10.56
N VAL A 23 -4.31 -8.67 11.25
CA VAL A 23 -3.97 -8.20 12.61
C VAL A 23 -4.99 -8.80 13.56
N ARG A 24 -4.53 -9.38 14.66
CA ARG A 24 -5.37 -10.10 15.63
C ARG A 24 -5.30 -9.59 17.06
N GLY A 25 -4.58 -8.53 17.30
CA GLY A 25 -4.41 -8.00 18.65
C GLY A 25 -4.24 -6.49 18.65
N ASP A 26 -3.87 -5.95 19.77
CA ASP A 26 -3.67 -4.51 19.93
C ASP A 26 -2.27 -4.11 19.46
N PHE A 27 -2.21 -3.47 18.31
CA PHE A 27 -0.96 -2.97 17.73
C PHE A 27 -0.67 -1.52 18.15
N LEU A 28 -1.64 -0.81 18.72
CA LEU A 28 -1.51 0.62 19.00
C LEU A 28 -0.32 1.00 19.89
N PRO A 29 0.06 0.22 20.92
CA PRO A 29 1.24 0.55 21.71
C PRO A 29 2.55 0.60 20.93
N ASP A 30 2.63 -0.08 19.79
CA ASP A 30 3.83 -0.12 18.95
C ASP A 30 3.83 0.97 17.87
N VAL A 31 2.77 1.75 17.74
CA VAL A 31 2.65 2.77 16.70
C VAL A 31 3.49 3.99 17.02
N GLN A 32 4.34 4.38 16.08
CA GLN A 32 5.17 5.58 16.16
C GLN A 32 4.52 6.78 15.48
N SER A 33 3.86 6.57 14.35
CA SER A 33 3.23 7.63 13.57
C SER A 33 2.08 7.09 12.74
N SER A 34 1.20 8.00 12.30
CA SER A 34 0.02 7.64 11.51
C SER A 34 -0.21 8.66 10.41
N THR A 35 -0.73 8.19 9.28
CA THR A 35 -1.01 9.01 8.10
C THR A 35 -2.36 8.60 7.52
N TYR A 36 -3.20 9.57 7.16
CA TYR A 36 -4.44 9.31 6.45
C TYR A 36 -4.17 9.24 4.94
N ILE A 37 -4.68 8.19 4.30
CA ILE A 37 -4.45 7.93 2.88
C ILE A 37 -5.78 7.76 2.17
N GLU A 38 -5.94 8.45 1.04
CA GLU A 38 -6.97 8.16 0.06
C GLU A 38 -6.27 7.73 -1.23
N GLN A 39 -6.72 6.63 -1.82
CA GLN A 39 -6.11 6.15 -3.05
C GLN A 39 -7.12 5.57 -4.01
N GLY A 40 -6.80 5.66 -5.29
CA GLY A 40 -7.58 5.11 -6.38
C GLY A 40 -6.69 4.58 -7.49
N TYR A 41 -7.31 3.94 -8.46
CA TYR A 41 -6.61 3.32 -9.58
C TYR A 41 -7.18 3.89 -10.87
N ILE A 42 -6.32 4.55 -11.66
CA ILE A 42 -6.73 5.30 -12.84
C ILE A 42 -6.49 4.58 -14.16
N GLY A 43 -5.92 3.38 -14.11
CA GLY A 43 -5.73 2.60 -15.31
C GLY A 43 -5.00 1.29 -15.05
N ARG A 44 -5.08 0.43 -16.03
CA ARG A 44 -4.38 -0.86 -16.08
C ARG A 44 -4.03 -1.15 -17.52
N GLY A 45 -2.91 -1.80 -17.74
CA GLY A 45 -2.52 -2.27 -19.05
C GLY A 45 -1.22 -3.05 -18.99
N ASP A 46 -1.14 -4.14 -19.73
CA ASP A 46 0.07 -4.97 -19.85
C ASP A 46 0.67 -5.40 -18.49
N GLY A 47 -0.20 -5.69 -17.52
CA GLY A 47 0.22 -6.08 -16.18
C GLY A 47 0.61 -4.92 -15.27
N LEU A 48 0.52 -3.68 -15.76
CA LEU A 48 0.78 -2.49 -14.96
C LEU A 48 -0.47 -2.02 -14.21
N THR A 49 -0.26 -1.49 -13.02
CA THR A 49 -1.29 -0.85 -12.22
C THR A 49 -0.87 0.59 -11.96
N PHE A 50 -1.76 1.53 -12.23
CA PHE A 50 -1.53 2.96 -12.03
C PHE A 50 -2.36 3.43 -10.85
N ARG A 51 -1.68 3.76 -9.75
CA ARG A 51 -2.32 4.20 -8.51
C ARG A 51 -2.04 5.67 -8.28
N VAL A 52 -3.08 6.42 -7.91
CA VAL A 52 -2.95 7.78 -7.39
C VAL A 52 -3.35 7.77 -5.93
N ARG A 53 -2.59 8.46 -5.10
CA ARG A 53 -2.97 8.60 -3.69
C ARG A 53 -2.59 9.94 -3.11
N THR A 54 -3.34 10.34 -2.08
CA THR A 54 -2.96 11.43 -1.19
C THR A 54 -2.52 10.84 0.13
N ARG A 55 -1.48 11.44 0.71
CA ARG A 55 -1.00 11.15 2.06
C ARG A 55 -0.92 12.47 2.79
N ASP A 56 -1.88 12.73 3.68
CA ASP A 56 -2.03 14.03 4.32
C ASP A 56 -2.00 15.16 3.25
N GLU A 57 -0.99 16.00 3.21
CA GLU A 57 -0.89 17.14 2.29
C GLU A 57 -0.09 16.85 1.02
N ARG A 58 0.24 15.59 0.74
CA ARG A 58 1.05 15.22 -0.42
C ARG A 58 0.31 14.28 -1.36
N GLY A 59 0.66 14.38 -2.65
CA GLY A 59 0.12 13.50 -3.69
C GLY A 59 1.20 12.62 -4.31
N TYR A 60 0.82 11.42 -4.76
CA TYR A 60 1.73 10.45 -5.36
C TYR A 60 1.07 9.73 -6.51
N LEU A 61 1.86 9.49 -7.55
CA LEU A 61 1.53 8.58 -8.65
C LEU A 61 2.45 7.38 -8.52
N THR A 62 1.87 6.19 -8.42
CA THR A 62 2.61 4.95 -8.30
C THR A 62 2.26 4.02 -9.44
N ILE A 63 3.28 3.49 -10.11
CA ILE A 63 3.12 2.49 -11.16
C ILE A 63 3.71 1.20 -10.62
N LYS A 64 2.91 0.13 -10.61
CA LYS A 64 3.33 -1.18 -10.15
C LYS A 64 3.28 -2.18 -11.30
N GLY A 65 4.34 -2.96 -11.42
CA GLY A 65 4.43 -4.04 -12.38
C GLY A 65 3.66 -5.28 -11.93
N ARG A 66 3.78 -6.34 -12.70
CA ARG A 66 3.12 -7.60 -12.41
C ARG A 66 3.79 -8.28 -11.20
N SER A 67 2.97 -8.78 -10.27
CA SER A 67 3.46 -9.61 -9.17
C SER A 67 4.01 -10.94 -9.68
N ASP A 68 4.99 -11.52 -8.99
CA ASP A 68 5.38 -12.90 -9.21
C ASP A 68 4.25 -13.86 -8.78
N ALA A 69 4.45 -15.17 -9.04
CA ALA A 69 3.43 -16.17 -8.79
C ALA A 69 3.04 -16.29 -7.30
N ALA A 70 3.95 -15.95 -6.38
CA ALA A 70 3.70 -15.97 -4.95
C ALA A 70 3.12 -14.66 -4.41
N GLY A 71 3.07 -13.61 -5.23
CA GLY A 71 2.62 -12.28 -4.82
C GLY A 71 3.63 -11.54 -3.95
N LEU A 72 4.86 -12.04 -3.84
CA LEU A 72 5.89 -11.48 -2.97
C LEU A 72 6.64 -10.31 -3.57
N SER A 73 6.79 -10.28 -4.89
CA SER A 73 7.72 -9.38 -5.55
C SER A 73 7.13 -8.78 -6.82
N ARG A 74 7.32 -7.47 -7.00
CA ARG A 74 6.97 -6.75 -8.22
C ARG A 74 7.75 -5.44 -8.30
N GLU A 75 7.90 -4.93 -9.52
CA GLU A 75 8.53 -3.63 -9.75
C GLU A 75 7.60 -2.50 -9.35
N GLU A 76 8.17 -1.41 -8.87
CA GLU A 76 7.42 -0.23 -8.46
C GLU A 76 8.18 1.04 -8.84
N TRP A 77 7.45 2.01 -9.37
CA TRP A 77 7.93 3.38 -9.64
C TRP A 77 6.98 4.34 -8.94
N GLU A 78 7.51 5.24 -8.13
CA GLU A 78 6.70 6.21 -7.41
C GLU A 78 7.20 7.63 -7.64
N TYR A 79 6.27 8.53 -7.89
CA TYR A 79 6.53 9.94 -8.16
C TYR A 79 5.64 10.81 -7.28
N GLU A 80 6.25 11.79 -6.61
CA GLU A 80 5.46 12.80 -5.93
C GLU A 80 4.90 13.79 -6.96
N ILE A 81 3.61 14.08 -6.85
CA ILE A 81 2.89 15.03 -7.69
C ILE A 81 2.19 16.06 -6.80
N PRO A 82 1.83 17.24 -7.33
CA PRO A 82 1.07 18.21 -6.56
C PRO A 82 -0.23 17.61 -6.02
N LEU A 83 -0.57 17.95 -4.77
CA LEU A 83 -1.80 17.46 -4.13
C LEU A 83 -3.05 17.74 -4.97
N ALA A 84 -3.14 18.92 -5.56
CA ALA A 84 -4.27 19.28 -6.41
C ALA A 84 -4.41 18.35 -7.62
N GLU A 85 -3.29 17.97 -8.23
CA GLU A 85 -3.30 17.03 -9.35
C GLU A 85 -3.67 15.63 -8.92
N ALA A 86 -3.18 15.19 -7.77
CA ALA A 86 -3.59 13.89 -7.21
C ALA A 86 -5.10 13.84 -6.96
N ARG A 87 -5.66 14.89 -6.39
CA ARG A 87 -7.12 14.98 -6.19
C ARG A 87 -7.88 14.98 -7.49
N ASP A 88 -7.39 15.67 -8.50
CA ASP A 88 -8.01 15.68 -9.83
C ASP A 88 -7.99 14.27 -10.44
N LEU A 89 -6.86 13.59 -10.37
CA LEU A 89 -6.73 12.24 -10.92
C LEU A 89 -7.60 11.22 -10.18
N LEU A 90 -7.79 11.38 -8.87
CA LEU A 90 -8.66 10.49 -8.09
C LEU A 90 -10.11 10.48 -8.60
N ARG A 91 -10.58 11.55 -9.25
CA ARG A 91 -11.92 11.59 -9.84
C ARG A 91 -12.11 10.57 -10.97
N PHE A 92 -11.03 10.11 -11.59
CA PHE A 92 -11.08 9.11 -12.65
C PHE A 92 -11.03 7.67 -12.14
N SER A 93 -10.85 7.50 -10.83
CA SER A 93 -10.94 6.19 -10.22
C SER A 93 -12.41 5.79 -10.03
N PRO A 94 -12.77 4.53 -10.30
CA PRO A 94 -14.16 4.06 -10.12
C PRO A 94 -14.61 4.01 -8.66
N GLY A 95 -13.76 4.35 -7.75
CA GLY A 95 -13.99 4.43 -6.32
C GLY A 95 -12.68 4.77 -5.64
N LYS A 96 -12.67 4.85 -4.33
CA LYS A 96 -11.42 5.10 -3.60
C LYS A 96 -11.31 4.21 -2.37
N ILE A 97 -10.07 3.91 -2.02
CA ILE A 97 -9.72 3.29 -0.75
C ILE A 97 -9.39 4.39 0.22
N GLU A 98 -9.99 4.34 1.38
CA GLU A 98 -9.70 5.24 2.50
C GLU A 98 -9.12 4.41 3.64
N LYS A 99 -7.97 4.82 4.15
CA LYS A 99 -7.33 4.10 5.24
C LYS A 99 -6.43 5.02 6.05
N ARG A 100 -6.19 4.62 7.29
CA ARG A 100 -5.15 5.20 8.12
C ARG A 100 -4.02 4.20 8.24
N ARG A 101 -2.85 4.62 7.82
CA ARG A 101 -1.64 3.82 7.92
C ARG A 101 -0.89 4.19 9.17
N HIS A 102 -0.66 3.19 10.00
CA HIS A 102 0.14 3.31 11.20
C HIS A 102 1.51 2.67 10.96
N LEU A 103 2.56 3.37 11.36
CA LEU A 103 3.92 2.83 11.29
C LEU A 103 4.28 2.26 12.66
N ALA A 104 4.60 0.98 12.70
CA ALA A 104 4.96 0.27 13.92
C ALA A 104 6.36 -0.34 13.77
N PRO A 105 7.41 0.34 14.30
CA PRO A 105 8.76 -0.21 14.28
C PRO A 105 8.87 -1.43 15.21
N ILE A 106 9.31 -2.55 14.64
CA ILE A 106 9.52 -3.80 15.38
C ILE A 106 10.90 -4.33 15.02
N GLY A 107 11.85 -4.21 15.93
CA GLY A 107 13.23 -4.55 15.63
C GLY A 107 13.82 -3.65 14.57
N THR A 108 14.39 -4.24 13.51
CA THR A 108 14.97 -3.50 12.39
C THR A 108 14.00 -3.21 11.26
N HIS A 109 12.75 -3.68 11.37
CA HIS A 109 11.71 -3.49 10.37
C HIS A 109 10.63 -2.55 10.89
N THR A 110 9.91 -1.92 9.95
CA THR A 110 8.73 -1.14 10.28
C THR A 110 7.53 -1.78 9.59
N PHE A 111 6.56 -2.20 10.41
CA PHE A 111 5.29 -2.66 9.89
C PHE A 111 4.42 -1.47 9.52
N GLU A 112 3.74 -1.58 8.38
CA GLU A 112 2.70 -0.65 7.99
C GLU A 112 1.36 -1.30 8.30
N VAL A 113 0.64 -0.77 9.30
CA VAL A 113 -0.66 -1.31 9.71
C VAL A 113 -1.75 -0.39 9.18
N ASP A 114 -2.55 -0.91 8.26
CA ASP A 114 -3.63 -0.18 7.61
C ASP A 114 -4.97 -0.52 8.24
N CYS A 115 -5.64 0.49 8.78
CA CYS A 115 -7.02 0.42 9.21
C CYS A 115 -7.90 1.03 8.13
N PHE A 116 -8.78 0.25 7.55
CA PHE A 116 -9.63 0.68 6.45
C PHE A 116 -10.93 1.30 6.93
N TYR A 117 -11.45 2.24 6.13
CA TYR A 117 -12.71 2.93 6.36
C TYR A 117 -13.68 2.70 5.20
N GLY A 118 -14.88 3.23 5.34
CA GLY A 118 -15.89 3.17 4.27
C GLY A 118 -16.31 1.74 3.97
N GLN A 119 -16.25 1.37 2.70
CA GLN A 119 -16.68 0.04 2.26
C GLN A 119 -15.77 -1.10 2.72
N ASN A 120 -14.60 -0.78 3.24
CA ASN A 120 -13.66 -1.78 3.75
C ASN A 120 -13.51 -1.70 5.27
N GLU A 121 -14.42 -1.03 5.94
CA GLU A 121 -14.38 -0.88 7.39
C GLU A 121 -14.34 -2.23 8.11
N GLY A 122 -13.51 -2.30 9.14
CA GLY A 122 -13.30 -3.53 9.90
C GLY A 122 -12.08 -4.33 9.46
N LEU A 123 -11.57 -4.07 8.25
CA LEU A 123 -10.36 -4.71 7.79
C LEU A 123 -9.14 -3.99 8.37
N VAL A 124 -8.24 -4.76 8.98
CA VAL A 124 -6.94 -4.28 9.46
C VAL A 124 -5.86 -5.21 8.94
N MET A 125 -4.91 -4.67 8.20
CA MET A 125 -3.83 -5.44 7.61
C MET A 125 -2.48 -4.84 7.96
N ALA A 126 -1.48 -5.70 8.08
CA ALA A 126 -0.10 -5.30 8.30
C ALA A 126 0.78 -5.77 7.15
N GLU A 127 1.68 -4.92 6.72
CA GLU A 127 2.67 -5.24 5.70
C GLU A 127 4.07 -4.99 6.25
N VAL A 128 5.00 -5.84 5.85
CA VAL A 128 6.43 -5.65 6.11
C VAL A 128 7.20 -5.80 4.81
N GLU A 129 8.09 -4.85 4.53
CA GLU A 129 8.93 -4.85 3.34
C GLU A 129 10.27 -5.49 3.68
N LEU A 130 10.73 -6.39 2.81
CA LEU A 130 11.93 -7.17 3.00
C LEU A 130 12.90 -6.94 1.83
N ALA A 131 14.19 -7.11 2.11
CA ALA A 131 15.24 -7.04 1.09
C ALA A 131 15.32 -8.33 0.27
N SER A 132 14.92 -9.47 0.85
CA SER A 132 14.88 -10.76 0.18
C SER A 132 13.70 -11.59 0.71
N GLU A 133 13.32 -12.61 -0.04
CA GLU A 133 12.22 -13.49 0.34
C GLU A 133 12.50 -14.27 1.62
N GLU A 134 13.77 -14.55 1.89
CA GLU A 134 14.22 -15.32 3.04
C GLU A 134 14.57 -14.45 4.26
N GLU A 135 14.49 -13.14 4.15
CA GLU A 135 14.83 -12.25 5.26
C GLU A 135 13.94 -12.51 6.47
N GLU A 136 14.55 -12.71 7.61
CA GLU A 136 13.85 -12.90 8.86
C GLU A 136 13.43 -11.58 9.47
N PHE A 137 12.30 -11.57 10.17
CA PHE A 137 11.79 -10.41 10.89
C PHE A 137 11.09 -10.87 12.16
N ILE A 138 11.04 -9.98 13.14
CA ILE A 138 10.37 -10.25 14.40
C ILE A 138 8.85 -10.20 14.16
N ARG A 139 8.14 -11.21 14.65
CA ARG A 139 6.68 -11.28 14.56
C ARG A 139 6.08 -10.78 15.86
N PRO A 140 5.47 -9.58 15.88
CA PRO A 140 4.82 -9.10 17.09
C PRO A 140 3.58 -9.94 17.43
N ALA A 141 3.17 -9.90 18.69
CA ALA A 141 2.06 -10.71 19.18
C ALA A 141 0.74 -10.44 18.46
N TRP A 142 0.55 -9.21 17.96
CA TRP A 142 -0.65 -8.80 17.23
C TRP A 142 -0.66 -9.23 15.76
N LEU A 143 0.42 -9.78 15.24
CA LEU A 143 0.49 -10.25 13.86
C LEU A 143 -0.31 -11.54 13.73
N GLY A 144 -1.27 -11.56 12.80
CA GLY A 144 -2.15 -12.69 12.57
C GLY A 144 -1.75 -13.52 11.38
N GLU A 145 -2.74 -14.12 10.73
CA GLU A 145 -2.55 -14.98 9.57
C GLU A 145 -1.90 -14.26 8.41
N GLU A 146 -0.95 -14.92 7.75
CA GLU A 146 -0.35 -14.39 6.53
C GLU A 146 -1.30 -14.56 5.35
N VAL A 147 -1.52 -13.46 4.62
CA VAL A 147 -2.38 -13.42 3.43
C VAL A 147 -1.62 -12.94 2.20
N THR A 148 -0.30 -13.03 2.22
CA THR A 148 0.55 -12.68 1.09
C THR A 148 0.10 -13.44 -0.17
N GLY A 149 -0.08 -12.72 -1.27
CA GLY A 149 -0.52 -13.32 -2.54
C GLY A 149 -2.01 -13.60 -2.66
N ASP A 150 -2.78 -13.43 -1.60
CA ASP A 150 -4.24 -13.54 -1.67
C ASP A 150 -4.80 -12.26 -2.28
N VAL A 151 -5.25 -12.36 -3.53
CA VAL A 151 -5.68 -11.21 -4.33
C VAL A 151 -6.86 -10.46 -3.72
N ARG A 152 -7.68 -11.11 -2.88
CA ARG A 152 -8.81 -10.44 -2.22
C ARG A 152 -8.37 -9.25 -1.37
N TYR A 153 -7.15 -9.30 -0.83
CA TYR A 153 -6.60 -8.28 0.05
C TYR A 153 -5.82 -7.19 -0.68
N TYR A 154 -5.71 -7.28 -1.99
CA TYR A 154 -5.07 -6.21 -2.76
C TYR A 154 -5.97 -4.98 -2.76
N ASN A 155 -5.40 -3.79 -2.51
CA ASN A 155 -6.17 -2.56 -2.48
C ASN A 155 -6.97 -2.35 -3.77
N SER A 156 -6.40 -2.69 -4.93
CA SER A 156 -7.11 -2.62 -6.21
C SER A 156 -8.32 -3.55 -6.28
N GLN A 157 -8.26 -4.69 -5.63
CA GLN A 157 -9.37 -5.63 -5.59
C GLN A 157 -10.42 -5.22 -4.56
N LEU A 158 -10.02 -4.59 -3.47
CA LEU A 158 -10.95 -4.07 -2.46
C LEU A 158 -11.89 -3.00 -3.02
N LEU A 159 -11.52 -2.31 -4.09
CA LEU A 159 -12.43 -1.41 -4.81
C LEU A 159 -13.58 -2.16 -5.47
N LYS A 160 -13.30 -3.33 -6.04
CA LYS A 160 -14.26 -4.15 -6.77
C LYS A 160 -15.07 -5.07 -5.88
N ASN A 161 -14.41 -5.60 -4.86
CA ASN A 161 -15.00 -6.54 -3.92
C ASN A 161 -14.70 -6.09 -2.49
N PRO A 162 -15.45 -5.09 -1.98
CA PRO A 162 -15.20 -4.50 -0.67
C PRO A 162 -15.33 -5.51 0.46
N TYR A 163 -14.49 -5.35 1.47
CA TYR A 163 -14.44 -6.23 2.63
C TYR A 163 -15.80 -6.40 3.32
N THR A 164 -16.58 -5.32 3.43
CA THR A 164 -17.89 -5.36 4.08
C THR A 164 -18.91 -6.23 3.34
N LYS A 165 -18.62 -6.60 2.10
CA LYS A 165 -19.47 -7.49 1.30
C LYS A 165 -19.00 -8.94 1.31
N TRP A 166 -17.88 -9.22 1.95
CA TRP A 166 -17.43 -10.60 2.04
C TRP A 166 -18.34 -11.39 2.98
N ARG A 167 -18.69 -12.58 2.54
CA ARG A 167 -19.42 -13.55 3.37
C ARG A 167 -18.48 -14.68 3.70
N GLU A 168 -18.50 -15.07 4.93
CA GLU A 168 -17.79 -16.27 5.37
C GLU A 168 -18.47 -17.52 4.84
#